data_e232a1bf68881738c35ddc2ae609349a
#
_entry.id   e232a1bf68881738c35ddc2ae609349a
#
_cell.length_a   1.000
_cell.length_b   1.000
_cell.length_c   1.000
_cell.angle_alpha   90.00
_cell.angle_beta   90.00
_cell.angle_gamma   90.00
#
_symmetry.space_group_name_H-M   'P 1'
#
loop_
_entity.id
_entity.type
_entity.pdbx_description
1 polymer ?
#
loop_
_entity_poly.entity_id
_entity_poly.type
_entity_poly.pdbx_seq_one_letter_code
_entity_poly.pdbx_strand_id
1 'polypeptide(L)'
;MYKVLVFAGTTEGYEICRFLADHKIETKGFVATEYGSKSLTENEFLTVQTGRLDAADMEEVFLQEKPEMVLDATHPYAAEVTVNIRTACENTQTAYYRVLREAGEHEDRAVYVDSVQAAADYLDQTRGNVLLTTGSKELAGFTGMKDYQNRLYARVLSLPNVMKACAELGFEGKHLIGMQGPFSRELNAAMLRQYDCRYLVTKDTGKAGGFQDKIDAALECDAVPVIIGRPLKEEGMSVRECKRFLTEHFSLAHRPHITLLGIGMGSQKLLTVQGKNSLDQADLLIGARRMVDSVKRPGQDVFVEYRSQEIRDYIDAHPEYDNIVIVLSGDVGFYSGARKLLEVLCQDSADLRVQRKNGSEKSEEERDSSAQNNTEIEIQCGISSVVYFMSQIGLSWDDAKIVSAHGRGCNLISHICYA
;
A
#
# COMPACT_ATOMS: atom_id res chain seq x y z
N MET A 1 19.10 8.62 -22.99
CA MET A 1 19.35 7.18 -22.90
C MET A 1 18.84 6.75 -21.55
N TYR A 2 17.83 5.90 -21.49
CA TYR A 2 17.19 5.53 -20.23
C TYR A 2 18.01 4.45 -19.53
N LYS A 3 18.22 4.60 -18.22
CA LYS A 3 18.90 3.58 -17.39
C LYS A 3 18.01 2.42 -17.06
N VAL A 4 16.71 2.69 -16.80
CA VAL A 4 15.74 1.69 -16.39
C VAL A 4 14.51 1.75 -17.29
N LEU A 5 14.07 0.60 -17.79
CA LEU A 5 12.78 0.44 -18.45
C LEU A 5 11.82 -0.27 -17.50
N VAL A 6 10.63 0.29 -17.30
CA VAL A 6 9.63 -0.26 -16.39
C VAL A 6 8.34 -0.57 -17.14
N PHE A 7 7.93 -1.84 -17.18
CA PHE A 7 6.62 -2.23 -17.67
C PHE A 7 5.60 -2.09 -16.55
N ALA A 8 4.94 -0.94 -16.49
CA ALA A 8 4.12 -0.50 -15.37
C ALA A 8 2.62 -0.77 -15.62
N GLY A 9 2.21 -2.00 -15.43
CA GLY A 9 0.79 -2.40 -15.57
C GLY A 9 -0.02 -2.40 -14.27
N THR A 10 0.60 -2.05 -13.14
CA THR A 10 0.02 -2.13 -11.79
C THR A 10 0.40 -0.91 -10.96
N THR A 11 -0.24 -0.77 -9.79
CA THR A 11 0.09 0.28 -8.81
C THR A 11 1.56 0.22 -8.40
N GLU A 12 2.10 -0.99 -8.26
CA GLU A 12 3.50 -1.26 -7.91
C GLU A 12 4.46 -0.71 -8.98
N GLY A 13 4.12 -0.92 -10.26
CA GLY A 13 4.90 -0.38 -11.37
C GLY A 13 4.89 1.15 -11.39
N TYR A 14 3.75 1.77 -11.08
CA TYR A 14 3.66 3.23 -10.97
C TYR A 14 4.48 3.78 -9.80
N GLU A 15 4.48 3.07 -8.68
CA GLU A 15 5.27 3.44 -7.50
C GLU A 15 6.77 3.39 -7.79
N ILE A 16 7.25 2.36 -8.47
CA ILE A 16 8.65 2.23 -8.87
C ILE A 16 9.04 3.31 -9.88
N CYS A 17 8.19 3.63 -10.86
CA CYS A 17 8.46 4.72 -11.80
C CYS A 17 8.64 6.06 -11.07
N ARG A 18 7.78 6.37 -10.10
CA ARG A 18 7.90 7.59 -9.28
C ARG A 18 9.17 7.57 -8.45
N PHE A 19 9.43 6.46 -7.75
CA PHE A 19 10.64 6.29 -6.95
C PHE A 19 11.91 6.57 -7.76
N LEU A 20 12.04 6.01 -8.96
CA LEU A 20 13.18 6.24 -9.83
C LEU A 20 13.28 7.70 -10.27
N ALA A 21 12.16 8.31 -10.66
CA ALA A 21 12.10 9.71 -11.08
C ALA A 21 12.47 10.69 -9.96
N ASP A 22 11.98 10.44 -8.73
CA ASP A 22 12.28 11.25 -7.54
C ASP A 22 13.78 11.19 -7.17
N HIS A 23 14.44 10.05 -7.50
CA HIS A 23 15.89 9.88 -7.35
C HIS A 23 16.69 10.27 -8.60
N LYS A 24 16.07 10.94 -9.57
CA LYS A 24 16.71 11.46 -10.80
C LYS A 24 17.34 10.36 -11.67
N ILE A 25 16.73 9.17 -11.69
CA ILE A 25 17.13 8.06 -12.56
C ILE A 25 16.31 8.12 -13.85
N GLU A 26 16.99 8.28 -14.98
CA GLU A 26 16.37 8.32 -16.30
C GLU A 26 15.60 7.02 -16.58
N THR A 27 14.28 7.13 -16.56
CA THR A 27 13.35 5.99 -16.61
C THR A 27 12.36 6.14 -17.75
N LYS A 28 12.06 5.03 -18.44
CA LYS A 28 10.97 4.96 -19.41
C LYS A 28 9.94 3.93 -18.94
N GLY A 29 8.74 4.42 -18.67
CA GLY A 29 7.60 3.61 -18.25
C GLY A 29 6.75 3.18 -19.44
N PHE A 30 6.39 1.90 -19.51
CA PHE A 30 5.48 1.35 -20.53
C PHE A 30 4.14 1.00 -19.91
N VAL A 31 3.06 1.52 -20.46
CA VAL A 31 1.68 1.24 -20.00
C VAL A 31 0.78 0.83 -21.17
N ALA A 32 -0.06 -0.17 -20.97
CA ALA A 32 -0.88 -0.74 -22.04
C ALA A 32 -2.06 0.17 -22.48
N THR A 33 -2.46 1.14 -21.66
CA THR A 33 -3.68 1.95 -21.88
C THR A 33 -3.46 3.42 -21.54
N GLU A 34 -4.22 4.32 -22.18
CA GLU A 34 -4.25 5.74 -21.84
C GLU A 34 -4.70 6.02 -20.38
N TYR A 35 -5.45 5.12 -19.78
CA TYR A 35 -5.80 5.25 -18.36
C TYR A 35 -4.57 5.04 -17.47
N GLY A 36 -3.73 4.08 -17.82
CA GLY A 36 -2.46 3.85 -17.14
C GLY A 36 -1.51 5.05 -17.25
N SER A 37 -1.44 5.71 -18.41
CA SER A 37 -0.58 6.89 -18.58
C SER A 37 -1.00 8.07 -17.70
N LYS A 38 -2.29 8.26 -17.45
CA LYS A 38 -2.80 9.31 -16.54
C LYS A 38 -2.41 9.09 -15.07
N SER A 39 -1.99 7.88 -14.72
CA SER A 39 -1.53 7.54 -13.36
C SER A 39 -0.06 7.88 -13.11
N LEU A 40 0.68 8.23 -14.17
CA LEU A 40 2.07 8.67 -14.13
C LEU A 40 2.17 10.08 -14.67
N THR A 41 2.84 10.96 -13.94
CA THR A 41 3.16 12.32 -14.41
C THR A 41 4.56 12.31 -14.98
N GLU A 42 4.70 12.61 -16.27
CA GLU A 42 6.00 12.75 -16.92
C GLU A 42 6.78 13.94 -16.35
N ASN A 43 8.08 13.78 -16.26
CA ASN A 43 9.00 14.82 -15.85
C ASN A 43 10.36 14.66 -16.57
N GLU A 44 11.38 15.41 -16.16
CA GLU A 44 12.73 15.36 -16.76
C GLU A 44 13.34 13.94 -16.73
N PHE A 45 13.00 13.11 -15.71
CA PHE A 45 13.57 11.78 -15.49
C PHE A 45 12.62 10.63 -15.82
N LEU A 46 11.35 10.91 -16.12
CA LEU A 46 10.32 9.90 -16.43
C LEU A 46 9.58 10.25 -17.72
N THR A 47 9.72 9.40 -18.72
CA THR A 47 8.91 9.41 -19.94
C THR A 47 7.98 8.22 -19.96
N VAL A 48 6.75 8.40 -20.43
CA VAL A 48 5.72 7.32 -20.45
C VAL A 48 5.32 7.00 -21.88
N GLN A 49 5.50 5.75 -22.28
CA GLN A 49 5.04 5.25 -23.58
C GLN A 49 3.77 4.42 -23.39
N THR A 50 2.71 4.80 -24.12
CA THR A 50 1.44 4.07 -24.12
C THR A 50 1.34 3.16 -25.34
N GLY A 51 0.84 1.95 -25.15
CA GLY A 51 0.61 0.98 -26.21
C GLY A 51 1.01 -0.44 -25.80
N ARG A 52 0.64 -1.40 -26.65
CA ARG A 52 1.09 -2.78 -26.51
C ARG A 52 2.26 -3.02 -27.43
N LEU A 53 3.30 -3.60 -26.90
CA LEU A 53 4.48 -4.03 -27.63
C LEU A 53 4.49 -5.57 -27.69
N ASP A 54 4.86 -6.12 -28.83
CA ASP A 54 5.22 -7.54 -28.92
C ASP A 54 6.70 -7.74 -28.58
N ALA A 55 7.18 -8.99 -28.64
CA ALA A 55 8.55 -9.29 -28.26
C ALA A 55 9.57 -8.61 -29.21
N ALA A 56 9.26 -8.51 -30.49
CA ALA A 56 10.16 -7.90 -31.48
C ALA A 56 10.25 -6.37 -31.30
N ASP A 57 9.11 -5.72 -31.03
CA ASP A 57 9.07 -4.30 -30.69
C ASP A 57 9.90 -4.01 -29.43
N MET A 58 9.81 -4.88 -28.41
CA MET A 58 10.58 -4.76 -27.17
C MET A 58 12.07 -4.92 -27.41
N GLU A 59 12.49 -5.91 -28.23
CA GLU A 59 13.89 -6.11 -28.60
C GLU A 59 14.47 -4.87 -29.30
N GLU A 60 13.74 -4.28 -30.24
CA GLU A 60 14.17 -3.07 -30.93
C GLU A 60 14.39 -1.92 -29.94
N VAL A 61 13.43 -1.71 -29.00
CA VAL A 61 13.55 -0.70 -27.95
C VAL A 61 14.76 -0.98 -27.05
N PHE A 62 14.99 -2.23 -26.61
CA PHE A 62 16.09 -2.55 -25.72
C PHE A 62 17.46 -2.37 -26.40
N LEU A 63 17.57 -2.73 -27.68
CA LEU A 63 18.79 -2.50 -28.45
C LEU A 63 19.07 -1.01 -28.71
N GLN A 64 18.02 -0.21 -28.88
CA GLN A 64 18.11 1.22 -29.11
C GLN A 64 18.47 1.98 -27.82
N GLU A 65 17.74 1.72 -26.74
CA GLU A 65 17.89 2.46 -25.46
C GLU A 65 19.06 1.94 -24.62
N LYS A 66 19.44 0.67 -24.75
CA LYS A 66 20.51 -0.01 -23.99
C LYS A 66 20.39 0.21 -22.49
N PRO A 67 19.25 -0.13 -21.87
CA PRO A 67 19.06 0.08 -20.45
C PRO A 67 19.99 -0.82 -19.62
N GLU A 68 20.29 -0.40 -18.41
CA GLU A 68 21.01 -1.22 -17.44
C GLU A 68 20.13 -2.40 -16.97
N MET A 69 18.80 -2.18 -16.90
CA MET A 69 17.84 -3.21 -16.49
C MET A 69 16.42 -2.94 -17.00
N VAL A 70 15.63 -4.01 -17.02
CA VAL A 70 14.19 -4.00 -17.28
C VAL A 70 13.46 -4.52 -16.03
N LEU A 71 12.51 -3.73 -15.53
CA LEU A 71 11.63 -4.09 -14.42
C LEU A 71 10.25 -4.43 -14.98
N ASP A 72 9.84 -5.69 -14.80
CA ASP A 72 8.50 -6.16 -15.18
C ASP A 72 7.57 -6.11 -13.97
N ALA A 73 6.80 -5.03 -13.86
CA ALA A 73 5.74 -4.83 -12.88
C ALA A 73 4.36 -4.94 -13.53
N THR A 74 4.21 -5.79 -14.54
CA THR A 74 2.92 -6.07 -15.17
C THR A 74 2.04 -6.93 -14.26
N HIS A 75 0.73 -6.92 -14.54
CA HIS A 75 -0.21 -7.67 -13.73
C HIS A 75 0.09 -9.19 -13.78
N PRO A 76 0.05 -9.93 -12.66
CA PRO A 76 0.35 -11.37 -12.63
C PRO A 76 -0.49 -12.23 -13.60
N TYR A 77 -1.68 -11.74 -13.99
CA TYR A 77 -2.53 -12.40 -14.99
C TYR A 77 -2.25 -11.99 -16.44
N ALA A 78 -1.26 -11.16 -16.67
CA ALA A 78 -0.83 -10.76 -18.02
C ALA A 78 0.35 -11.62 -18.50
N ALA A 79 0.19 -12.93 -18.47
CA ALA A 79 1.25 -13.91 -18.73
C ALA A 79 1.95 -13.72 -20.07
N GLU A 80 1.21 -13.34 -21.13
CA GLU A 80 1.75 -13.14 -22.47
C GLU A 80 2.80 -12.03 -22.51
N VAL A 81 2.51 -10.87 -21.91
CA VAL A 81 3.45 -9.74 -21.89
C VAL A 81 4.70 -10.06 -21.07
N THR A 82 4.56 -10.77 -19.94
CA THR A 82 5.70 -11.22 -19.13
C THR A 82 6.61 -12.14 -19.93
N VAL A 83 6.05 -13.07 -20.70
CA VAL A 83 6.83 -13.95 -21.58
C VAL A 83 7.55 -13.12 -22.64
N ASN A 84 6.88 -12.18 -23.29
CA ASN A 84 7.47 -11.32 -24.31
C ASN A 84 8.63 -10.48 -23.75
N ILE A 85 8.47 -9.89 -22.56
CA ILE A 85 9.54 -9.10 -21.90
C ILE A 85 10.76 -9.99 -21.61
N ARG A 86 10.55 -11.19 -21.04
CA ARG A 86 11.64 -12.15 -20.77
C ARG A 86 12.38 -12.52 -22.03
N THR A 87 11.65 -12.89 -23.08
CA THR A 87 12.24 -13.26 -24.37
C THR A 87 13.08 -12.13 -24.95
N ALA A 88 12.55 -10.90 -24.94
CA ALA A 88 13.27 -9.74 -25.42
C ALA A 88 14.54 -9.45 -24.59
N CYS A 89 14.47 -9.58 -23.26
CA CYS A 89 15.62 -9.43 -22.38
C CYS A 89 16.70 -10.49 -22.62
N GLU A 90 16.30 -11.75 -22.79
CA GLU A 90 17.21 -12.86 -23.12
C GLU A 90 17.92 -12.62 -24.46
N ASN A 91 17.17 -12.24 -25.50
CA ASN A 91 17.72 -12.02 -26.86
C ASN A 91 18.67 -10.81 -26.90
N THR A 92 18.41 -9.78 -26.11
CA THR A 92 19.22 -8.55 -26.04
C THR A 92 20.28 -8.58 -24.94
N GLN A 93 20.35 -9.63 -24.12
CA GLN A 93 21.21 -9.76 -22.96
C GLN A 93 21.02 -8.62 -21.94
N THR A 94 19.80 -8.11 -21.81
CA THR A 94 19.43 -7.07 -20.86
C THR A 94 19.01 -7.71 -19.53
N ALA A 95 19.44 -7.15 -18.41
CA ALA A 95 19.07 -7.65 -17.09
C ALA A 95 17.55 -7.52 -16.87
N TYR A 96 16.91 -8.62 -16.46
CA TYR A 96 15.48 -8.71 -16.21
C TYR A 96 15.17 -8.95 -14.73
N TYR A 97 14.26 -8.16 -14.18
CA TYR A 97 13.76 -8.34 -12.82
C TYR A 97 12.24 -8.30 -12.80
N ARG A 98 11.64 -9.31 -12.17
CA ARG A 98 10.19 -9.35 -11.95
C ARG A 98 9.83 -8.68 -10.65
N VAL A 99 8.90 -7.72 -10.69
CA VAL A 99 8.33 -7.10 -9.50
C VAL A 99 6.92 -7.64 -9.31
N LEU A 100 6.70 -8.28 -8.17
CA LEU A 100 5.45 -8.91 -7.83
C LEU A 100 4.77 -8.16 -6.70
N ARG A 101 3.46 -8.08 -6.81
CA ARG A 101 2.62 -7.70 -5.69
C ARG A 101 2.72 -8.76 -4.59
N GLU A 102 2.85 -8.34 -3.32
CA GLU A 102 2.73 -9.25 -2.20
C GLU A 102 1.42 -10.04 -2.30
N ALA A 103 1.49 -11.35 -2.11
CA ALA A 103 0.30 -12.18 -2.02
C ALA A 103 -0.53 -11.75 -0.81
N GLY A 104 -1.86 -11.85 -0.90
CA GLY A 104 -2.72 -11.67 0.27
C GLY A 104 -2.38 -12.68 1.37
N GLU A 105 -2.66 -12.34 2.63
CA GLU A 105 -2.50 -13.28 3.74
C GLU A 105 -3.37 -14.53 3.50
N HIS A 106 -2.85 -15.72 3.81
CA HIS A 106 -3.62 -16.95 3.76
C HIS A 106 -4.72 -16.91 4.82
N GLU A 107 -5.97 -17.17 4.38
CA GLU A 107 -7.13 -17.25 5.25
C GLU A 107 -7.54 -18.73 5.40
N ASP A 108 -7.48 -19.25 6.61
CA ASP A 108 -7.76 -20.66 6.90
C ASP A 108 -9.18 -21.11 6.49
N ARG A 109 -10.13 -20.18 6.42
CA ARG A 109 -11.52 -20.43 6.01
C ARG A 109 -11.74 -20.31 4.51
N ALA A 110 -10.71 -20.02 3.73
CA ALA A 110 -10.77 -19.87 2.28
C ALA A 110 -10.37 -21.16 1.55
N VAL A 111 -10.91 -21.33 0.35
CA VAL A 111 -10.54 -22.40 -0.56
C VAL A 111 -9.66 -21.83 -1.65
N TYR A 112 -8.44 -22.33 -1.77
CA TYR A 112 -7.47 -21.91 -2.79
C TYR A 112 -7.47 -22.90 -3.95
N VAL A 113 -7.56 -22.39 -5.17
CA VAL A 113 -7.58 -23.18 -6.40
C VAL A 113 -6.66 -22.58 -7.46
N ASP A 114 -6.08 -23.41 -8.31
CA ASP A 114 -5.04 -22.97 -9.26
C ASP A 114 -5.61 -22.34 -10.54
N SER A 115 -6.91 -22.53 -10.83
CA SER A 115 -7.51 -22.06 -12.08
C SER A 115 -9.00 -21.76 -11.93
N VAL A 116 -9.54 -21.05 -12.94
CA VAL A 116 -11.00 -20.81 -13.07
C VAL A 116 -11.75 -22.14 -13.19
N GLN A 117 -11.21 -23.12 -13.94
CA GLN A 117 -11.82 -24.42 -14.08
C GLN A 117 -11.85 -25.16 -12.74
N ALA A 118 -10.77 -25.16 -11.98
CA ALA A 118 -10.74 -25.76 -10.64
C ALA A 118 -11.73 -25.09 -9.67
N ALA A 119 -11.93 -23.76 -9.78
CA ALA A 119 -12.96 -23.06 -9.04
C ALA A 119 -14.38 -23.52 -9.43
N ALA A 120 -14.64 -23.65 -10.73
CA ALA A 120 -15.91 -24.14 -11.25
C ALA A 120 -16.19 -25.58 -10.80
N ASP A 121 -15.19 -26.47 -10.90
CA ASP A 121 -15.30 -27.88 -10.49
C ASP A 121 -15.57 -28.03 -8.99
N TYR A 122 -14.90 -27.20 -8.16
CA TYR A 122 -15.17 -27.15 -6.72
C TYR A 122 -16.61 -26.71 -6.45
N LEU A 123 -17.04 -25.59 -7.07
CA LEU A 123 -18.37 -25.01 -6.85
C LEU A 123 -19.50 -25.92 -7.39
N ASP A 124 -19.26 -26.69 -8.44
CA ASP A 124 -20.25 -27.63 -8.98
C ASP A 124 -20.60 -28.78 -8.02
N GLN A 125 -19.69 -29.08 -7.09
CA GLN A 125 -19.90 -30.04 -6.00
C GLN A 125 -20.61 -29.45 -4.79
N THR A 126 -20.89 -28.16 -4.79
CA THR A 126 -21.46 -27.42 -3.66
C THR A 126 -22.90 -26.95 -3.92
N ARG A 127 -23.55 -26.40 -2.91
CA ARG A 127 -24.89 -25.82 -3.01
C ARG A 127 -24.88 -24.37 -2.48
N GLY A 128 -25.71 -23.52 -3.06
CA GLY A 128 -25.86 -22.11 -2.68
C GLY A 128 -25.37 -21.18 -3.77
N ASN A 129 -25.73 -19.90 -3.62
CA ASN A 129 -25.37 -18.86 -4.58
C ASN A 129 -23.90 -18.45 -4.47
N VAL A 130 -23.38 -17.93 -5.57
CA VAL A 130 -21.97 -17.57 -5.70
C VAL A 130 -21.87 -16.15 -6.25
N LEU A 131 -21.13 -15.27 -5.59
CA LEU A 131 -20.75 -13.97 -6.12
C LEU A 131 -19.40 -14.07 -6.87
N LEU A 132 -19.42 -13.91 -8.19
CA LEU A 132 -18.22 -13.91 -9.03
C LEU A 132 -17.67 -12.49 -9.13
N THR A 133 -16.42 -12.29 -8.67
CA THR A 133 -15.71 -11.00 -8.74
C THR A 133 -14.42 -11.10 -9.55
N THR A 134 -14.32 -12.09 -10.43
CA THR A 134 -13.15 -12.41 -11.27
C THR A 134 -13.07 -11.55 -12.54
N GLY A 135 -14.15 -10.81 -12.87
CA GLY A 135 -14.27 -10.04 -14.09
C GLY A 135 -14.81 -10.85 -15.27
N SER A 136 -15.18 -10.14 -16.36
CA SER A 136 -15.93 -10.72 -17.49
C SER A 136 -15.16 -11.77 -18.29
N LYS A 137 -13.85 -11.66 -18.37
CA LYS A 137 -13.01 -12.57 -19.16
C LYS A 137 -13.04 -14.02 -18.68
N GLU A 138 -13.30 -14.22 -17.39
CA GLU A 138 -13.28 -15.54 -16.77
C GLU A 138 -14.66 -16.22 -16.72
N LEU A 139 -15.73 -15.51 -17.04
CA LEU A 139 -17.10 -16.02 -16.87
C LEU A 139 -17.39 -17.25 -17.73
N ALA A 140 -16.79 -17.35 -18.91
CA ALA A 140 -16.92 -18.52 -19.79
C ALA A 140 -16.49 -19.83 -19.10
N GLY A 141 -15.48 -19.77 -18.20
CA GLY A 141 -15.03 -20.94 -17.46
C GLY A 141 -16.04 -21.49 -16.44
N PHE A 142 -17.04 -20.71 -16.07
CA PHE A 142 -18.10 -21.13 -15.11
C PHE A 142 -19.38 -21.60 -15.81
N THR A 143 -19.51 -21.44 -17.12
CA THR A 143 -20.75 -21.81 -17.86
C THR A 143 -20.98 -23.31 -17.94
N GLY A 144 -19.96 -24.13 -17.69
CA GLY A 144 -20.06 -25.59 -17.61
C GLY A 144 -20.67 -26.12 -16.30
N MET A 145 -20.82 -25.28 -15.28
CA MET A 145 -21.42 -25.67 -13.99
C MET A 145 -22.91 -25.94 -14.13
N LYS A 146 -23.41 -26.88 -13.34
CA LYS A 146 -24.85 -27.15 -13.25
C LYS A 146 -25.59 -25.94 -12.66
N ASP A 147 -26.66 -25.53 -13.31
CA ASP A 147 -27.54 -24.45 -12.85
C ASP A 147 -26.80 -23.09 -12.65
N TYR A 148 -25.74 -22.86 -13.44
CA TYR A 148 -24.93 -21.64 -13.29
C TYR A 148 -25.75 -20.37 -13.44
N GLN A 149 -26.74 -20.35 -14.36
CA GLN A 149 -27.58 -19.19 -14.63
C GLN A 149 -28.42 -18.74 -13.43
N ASN A 150 -28.79 -19.66 -12.51
CA ASN A 150 -29.57 -19.36 -11.31
C ASN A 150 -28.72 -19.21 -10.05
N ARG A 151 -27.50 -19.77 -10.04
CA ARG A 151 -26.61 -19.78 -8.87
C ARG A 151 -25.58 -18.66 -8.88
N LEU A 152 -25.11 -18.25 -10.08
CA LEU A 152 -23.98 -17.31 -10.19
C LEU A 152 -24.46 -15.88 -10.36
N TYR A 153 -23.89 -14.98 -9.60
CA TYR A 153 -24.06 -13.54 -9.67
C TYR A 153 -22.74 -12.92 -10.10
N ALA A 154 -22.65 -12.49 -11.37
CA ALA A 154 -21.42 -12.01 -11.96
C ALA A 154 -21.31 -10.49 -11.85
N ARG A 155 -20.33 -9.99 -11.11
CA ARG A 155 -20.00 -8.57 -11.05
C ARG A 155 -18.90 -8.24 -12.06
N VAL A 156 -19.23 -7.37 -13.02
CA VAL A 156 -18.36 -6.99 -14.15
C VAL A 156 -18.37 -5.48 -14.35
N LEU A 157 -17.46 -4.99 -15.19
CA LEU A 157 -17.47 -3.57 -15.57
C LEU A 157 -18.75 -3.21 -16.34
N SER A 158 -19.32 -2.04 -16.04
CA SER A 158 -20.56 -1.53 -16.66
C SER A 158 -20.35 -0.97 -18.07
N LEU A 159 -19.46 -1.57 -18.86
CA LEU A 159 -19.21 -1.18 -20.25
C LEU A 159 -20.18 -1.92 -21.19
N PRO A 160 -20.79 -1.26 -22.20
CA PRO A 160 -21.78 -1.88 -23.06
C PRO A 160 -21.32 -3.16 -23.76
N ASN A 161 -20.07 -3.19 -24.26
CA ASN A 161 -19.48 -4.36 -24.88
C ASN A 161 -19.26 -5.52 -23.90
N VAL A 162 -18.88 -5.20 -22.64
CA VAL A 162 -18.70 -6.19 -21.57
C VAL A 162 -20.04 -6.79 -21.17
N MET A 163 -21.04 -5.94 -20.95
CA MET A 163 -22.41 -6.37 -20.59
C MET A 163 -23.00 -7.27 -21.66
N LYS A 164 -22.85 -6.89 -22.94
CA LYS A 164 -23.33 -7.68 -24.08
C LYS A 164 -22.65 -9.06 -24.13
N ALA A 165 -21.33 -9.12 -24.04
CA ALA A 165 -20.59 -10.37 -24.03
C ALA A 165 -20.99 -11.30 -22.86
N CYS A 166 -21.26 -10.75 -21.69
CA CYS A 166 -21.71 -11.53 -20.52
C CYS A 166 -23.15 -12.05 -20.72
N ALA A 167 -24.02 -11.26 -21.35
CA ALA A 167 -25.39 -11.70 -21.68
C ALA A 167 -25.38 -12.85 -22.71
N GLU A 168 -24.50 -12.81 -23.70
CA GLU A 168 -24.29 -13.89 -24.68
C GLU A 168 -23.81 -15.21 -24.00
N LEU A 169 -23.16 -15.12 -22.83
CA LEU A 169 -22.82 -16.27 -22.00
C LEU A 169 -23.97 -16.73 -21.10
N GLY A 170 -25.16 -16.12 -21.17
CA GLY A 170 -26.34 -16.48 -20.39
C GLY A 170 -26.45 -15.85 -19.00
N PHE A 171 -25.65 -14.82 -18.69
CA PHE A 171 -25.79 -14.04 -17.48
C PHE A 171 -26.77 -12.88 -17.73
N GLU A 172 -27.96 -12.91 -17.12
CA GLU A 172 -29.02 -11.94 -17.36
C GLU A 172 -29.67 -11.43 -16.07
N GLY A 173 -30.34 -10.28 -16.19
CA GLY A 173 -31.12 -9.70 -15.09
C GLY A 173 -30.29 -9.48 -13.83
N LYS A 174 -30.77 -9.99 -12.68
CA LYS A 174 -30.09 -9.85 -11.39
C LYS A 174 -28.76 -10.62 -11.29
N HIS A 175 -28.53 -11.57 -12.20
CA HIS A 175 -27.30 -12.39 -12.25
C HIS A 175 -26.14 -11.70 -13.00
N LEU A 176 -26.40 -10.54 -13.61
CA LEU A 176 -25.37 -9.72 -14.26
C LEU A 176 -25.35 -8.31 -13.65
N ILE A 177 -24.29 -8.02 -12.88
CA ILE A 177 -24.15 -6.80 -12.09
C ILE A 177 -23.05 -5.94 -12.70
N GLY A 178 -23.43 -4.87 -13.40
CA GLY A 178 -22.50 -3.92 -14.01
C GLY A 178 -22.09 -2.82 -13.01
N MET A 179 -20.87 -2.87 -12.48
CA MET A 179 -20.34 -1.88 -11.54
C MET A 179 -18.85 -1.65 -11.76
N GLN A 180 -18.38 -0.43 -11.41
CA GLN A 180 -16.98 -0.05 -11.44
C GLN A 180 -16.46 0.14 -10.01
N GLY A 181 -15.34 -0.53 -9.66
CA GLY A 181 -14.66 -0.41 -8.37
C GLY A 181 -13.89 0.91 -8.21
N PRO A 182 -13.21 1.08 -7.07
CA PRO A 182 -13.01 0.10 -5.99
C PRO A 182 -14.26 -0.15 -5.15
N PHE A 183 -14.32 -1.32 -4.48
CA PHE A 183 -15.48 -1.76 -3.68
C PHE A 183 -15.06 -1.94 -2.22
N SER A 184 -15.71 -1.25 -1.30
CA SER A 184 -15.47 -1.40 0.13
C SER A 184 -15.96 -2.76 0.67
N ARG A 185 -15.51 -3.12 1.87
CA ARG A 185 -15.98 -4.30 2.60
C ARG A 185 -17.49 -4.29 2.78
N GLU A 186 -18.06 -3.13 3.18
CA GLU A 186 -19.51 -2.98 3.42
C GLU A 186 -20.32 -3.26 2.17
N LEU A 187 -19.86 -2.76 1.00
CA LEU A 187 -20.56 -3.00 -0.27
C LEU A 187 -20.46 -4.47 -0.69
N ASN A 188 -19.30 -5.09 -0.56
CA ASN A 188 -19.14 -6.52 -0.82
C ASN A 188 -20.06 -7.35 0.11
N ALA A 189 -20.11 -7.06 1.41
CA ALA A 189 -20.98 -7.72 2.37
C ALA A 189 -22.47 -7.51 2.05
N ALA A 190 -22.88 -6.29 1.66
CA ALA A 190 -24.25 -6.00 1.26
C ALA A 190 -24.68 -6.84 0.04
N MET A 191 -23.80 -7.01 -0.95
CA MET A 191 -24.08 -7.86 -2.12
C MET A 191 -24.19 -9.34 -1.75
N LEU A 192 -23.30 -9.84 -0.92
CA LEU A 192 -23.36 -11.23 -0.43
C LEU A 192 -24.68 -11.52 0.27
N ARG A 193 -25.13 -10.62 1.15
CA ARG A 193 -26.43 -10.74 1.86
C ARG A 193 -27.62 -10.60 0.91
N GLN A 194 -27.57 -9.61 -0.02
CA GLN A 194 -28.66 -9.34 -0.96
C GLN A 194 -29.00 -10.55 -1.85
N TYR A 195 -27.96 -11.28 -2.27
CA TYR A 195 -28.10 -12.41 -3.17
C TYR A 195 -28.00 -13.76 -2.48
N ASP A 196 -27.99 -13.78 -1.15
CA ASP A 196 -27.82 -14.99 -0.30
C ASP A 196 -26.64 -15.86 -0.81
N CYS A 197 -25.50 -15.22 -1.04
CA CYS A 197 -24.31 -15.88 -1.56
C CYS A 197 -23.55 -16.61 -0.44
N ARG A 198 -23.37 -17.92 -0.63
CA ARG A 198 -22.53 -18.76 0.25
C ARG A 198 -21.06 -18.79 -0.16
N TYR A 199 -20.77 -18.36 -1.35
CA TYR A 199 -19.40 -18.34 -1.90
C TYR A 199 -19.11 -16.99 -2.53
N LEU A 200 -17.88 -16.51 -2.38
CA LEU A 200 -17.34 -15.39 -3.10
C LEU A 200 -16.10 -15.84 -3.87
N VAL A 201 -16.14 -15.77 -5.20
CA VAL A 201 -14.98 -16.11 -6.04
C VAL A 201 -14.21 -14.84 -6.38
N THR A 202 -12.92 -14.85 -6.08
CA THR A 202 -12.02 -13.75 -6.41
C THR A 202 -10.68 -14.29 -6.92
N LYS A 203 -9.92 -13.42 -7.57
CA LYS A 203 -8.51 -13.69 -7.88
C LYS A 203 -7.64 -13.18 -6.73
N ASP A 204 -6.50 -13.83 -6.50
CA ASP A 204 -5.47 -13.29 -5.61
C ASP A 204 -4.83 -12.06 -6.26
N THR A 205 -5.44 -10.89 -6.05
CA THR A 205 -4.98 -9.61 -6.60
C THR A 205 -4.11 -8.83 -5.62
N GLY A 206 -3.80 -9.37 -4.46
CA GLY A 206 -3.03 -8.73 -3.38
C GLY A 206 -3.74 -7.53 -2.75
N LYS A 207 -3.04 -6.83 -1.83
CA LYS A 207 -3.60 -5.75 -0.99
C LYS A 207 -4.24 -4.59 -1.77
N ALA A 208 -3.61 -4.12 -2.84
CA ALA A 208 -4.08 -2.95 -3.59
C ALA A 208 -5.30 -3.20 -4.50
N GLY A 209 -5.71 -4.45 -4.73
CA GLY A 209 -6.86 -4.81 -5.60
C GLY A 209 -8.20 -4.93 -4.88
N GLY A 210 -8.33 -4.44 -3.62
CA GLY A 210 -9.51 -4.65 -2.78
C GLY A 210 -9.71 -6.14 -2.43
N PHE A 211 -8.63 -6.93 -2.43
CA PHE A 211 -8.67 -8.35 -2.12
C PHE A 211 -9.11 -8.57 -0.68
N GLN A 212 -8.48 -7.87 0.28
CA GLN A 212 -8.80 -8.01 1.70
C GLN A 212 -10.24 -7.61 2.01
N ASP A 213 -10.75 -6.51 1.42
CA ASP A 213 -12.15 -6.11 1.58
C ASP A 213 -13.16 -7.18 1.13
N LYS A 214 -12.81 -7.96 0.11
CA LYS A 214 -13.64 -9.08 -0.37
C LYS A 214 -13.60 -10.27 0.59
N ILE A 215 -12.40 -10.60 1.09
CA ILE A 215 -12.23 -11.71 2.06
C ILE A 215 -12.93 -11.37 3.36
N ASP A 216 -12.69 -10.19 3.93
CA ASP A 216 -13.33 -9.74 5.17
C ASP A 216 -14.85 -9.71 5.06
N ALA A 217 -15.38 -9.25 3.91
CA ALA A 217 -16.82 -9.25 3.64
C ALA A 217 -17.39 -10.67 3.57
N ALA A 218 -16.68 -11.59 2.93
CA ALA A 218 -17.11 -12.99 2.85
C ALA A 218 -17.16 -13.63 4.24
N LEU A 219 -16.11 -13.45 5.04
CA LEU A 219 -16.03 -13.97 6.42
C LEU A 219 -17.09 -13.37 7.33
N GLU A 220 -17.38 -12.07 7.22
CA GLU A 220 -18.44 -11.39 7.96
C GLU A 220 -19.84 -11.94 7.64
N CYS A 221 -20.04 -12.40 6.41
CA CYS A 221 -21.31 -12.96 5.94
C CYS A 221 -21.37 -14.49 6.04
N ASP A 222 -20.42 -15.15 6.70
CA ASP A 222 -20.27 -16.61 6.73
C ASP A 222 -20.23 -17.26 5.34
N ALA A 223 -19.82 -16.51 4.33
CA ALA A 223 -19.55 -17.01 2.99
C ALA A 223 -18.10 -17.53 2.89
N VAL A 224 -17.90 -18.55 2.05
CA VAL A 224 -16.58 -19.14 1.81
C VAL A 224 -15.88 -18.41 0.67
N PRO A 225 -14.73 -17.78 0.91
CA PRO A 225 -13.90 -17.24 -0.17
C PRO A 225 -13.32 -18.40 -1.00
N VAL A 226 -13.50 -18.35 -2.31
CA VAL A 226 -12.82 -19.24 -3.28
C VAL A 226 -11.81 -18.38 -4.04
N ILE A 227 -10.56 -18.61 -3.78
CA ILE A 227 -9.45 -17.76 -4.26
C ILE A 227 -8.76 -18.48 -5.40
N ILE A 228 -8.85 -17.90 -6.59
CA ILE A 228 -8.13 -18.39 -7.74
C ILE A 228 -6.70 -17.85 -7.65
N GLY A 229 -5.73 -18.75 -7.53
CA GLY A 229 -4.31 -18.44 -7.46
C GLY A 229 -3.78 -17.78 -8.73
N ARG A 230 -2.53 -17.37 -8.71
CA ARG A 230 -1.86 -16.73 -9.85
C ARG A 230 -1.58 -17.79 -10.93
N PRO A 231 -1.79 -17.48 -12.24
CA PRO A 231 -1.60 -18.43 -13.31
C PRO A 231 -0.13 -18.83 -13.50
N LEU A 232 0.81 -17.98 -13.09
CA LEU A 232 2.25 -18.25 -13.10
C LEU A 232 2.77 -18.33 -11.67
N LYS A 233 3.53 -19.39 -11.37
CA LYS A 233 4.40 -19.43 -10.18
C LYS A 233 5.66 -18.65 -10.54
N GLU A 234 5.64 -17.36 -10.27
CA GLU A 234 6.75 -16.46 -10.57
C GLU A 234 7.57 -16.21 -9.30
N GLU A 235 8.89 -16.27 -9.46
CA GLU A 235 9.81 -15.68 -8.48
C GLU A 235 10.05 -14.23 -8.89
N GLY A 236 10.06 -13.35 -7.91
CA GLY A 236 10.25 -11.93 -8.14
C GLY A 236 10.36 -11.16 -6.83
N MET A 237 10.77 -9.92 -6.91
CA MET A 237 10.91 -9.02 -5.77
C MET A 237 9.56 -8.37 -5.45
N SER A 238 9.28 -8.15 -4.17
CA SER A 238 8.28 -7.17 -3.74
C SER A 238 8.71 -5.76 -4.14
N VAL A 239 7.78 -4.80 -4.10
CA VAL A 239 8.11 -3.37 -4.32
C VAL A 239 9.21 -2.90 -3.37
N ARG A 240 9.16 -3.30 -2.11
CA ARG A 240 10.15 -2.95 -1.09
C ARG A 240 11.53 -3.53 -1.40
N GLU A 241 11.61 -4.82 -1.71
CA GLU A 241 12.87 -5.44 -2.12
C GLU A 241 13.42 -4.79 -3.40
N CYS A 242 12.56 -4.43 -4.34
CA CYS A 242 12.95 -3.72 -5.55
C CYS A 242 13.51 -2.33 -5.23
N LYS A 243 12.85 -1.53 -4.38
CA LYS A 243 13.36 -0.23 -3.95
C LYS A 243 14.70 -0.34 -3.25
N ARG A 244 14.86 -1.31 -2.33
CA ARG A 244 16.16 -1.57 -1.68
C ARG A 244 17.23 -1.93 -2.70
N PHE A 245 16.95 -2.86 -3.61
CA PHE A 245 17.86 -3.24 -4.68
C PHE A 245 18.27 -2.04 -5.53
N LEU A 246 17.32 -1.17 -5.93
CA LEU A 246 17.60 0.03 -6.72
C LEU A 246 18.42 1.06 -5.94
N THR A 247 18.16 1.22 -4.64
CA THR A 247 18.92 2.11 -3.75
C THR A 247 20.38 1.66 -3.66
N GLU A 248 20.61 0.37 -3.48
CA GLU A 248 21.96 -0.21 -3.45
C GLU A 248 22.66 -0.11 -4.81
N HIS A 249 21.96 -0.49 -5.91
CA HIS A 249 22.51 -0.53 -7.26
C HIS A 249 22.94 0.87 -7.76
N PHE A 250 22.12 1.88 -7.53
CA PHE A 250 22.40 3.27 -7.97
C PHE A 250 23.03 4.12 -6.87
N SER A 251 23.32 3.56 -5.69
CA SER A 251 23.86 4.28 -4.52
C SER A 251 23.02 5.53 -4.18
N LEU A 252 21.69 5.34 -4.14
CA LEU A 252 20.74 6.42 -3.90
C LEU A 252 20.77 6.87 -2.44
N ALA A 253 20.58 8.17 -2.20
CA ALA A 253 20.39 8.67 -0.85
C ALA A 253 18.98 8.29 -0.35
N HIS A 254 18.89 7.60 0.78
CA HIS A 254 17.61 7.30 1.41
C HIS A 254 17.04 8.56 2.08
N ARG A 255 15.81 8.94 1.71
CA ARG A 255 15.11 10.15 2.20
C ARG A 255 13.68 9.81 2.62
N PRO A 256 13.49 9.12 3.75
CA PRO A 256 12.15 8.80 4.20
C PRO A 256 11.44 10.06 4.73
N HIS A 257 10.13 10.13 4.53
CA HIS A 257 9.26 11.04 5.25
C HIS A 257 8.98 10.47 6.64
N ILE A 258 9.45 11.13 7.68
CA ILE A 258 9.30 10.66 9.06
C ILE A 258 8.26 11.51 9.78
N THR A 259 7.18 10.89 10.26
CA THR A 259 6.18 11.54 11.09
C THR A 259 6.37 11.15 12.56
N LEU A 260 6.61 12.13 13.45
CA LEU A 260 6.51 11.94 14.89
C LEU A 260 5.07 12.20 15.33
N LEU A 261 4.35 11.15 15.70
CA LEU A 261 2.92 11.22 15.99
C LEU A 261 2.62 11.00 17.47
N GLY A 262 2.00 11.99 18.10
CA GLY A 262 1.37 11.84 19.42
C GLY A 262 0.04 11.07 19.28
N ILE A 263 -0.06 9.90 19.91
CA ILE A 263 -1.26 9.05 19.83
C ILE A 263 -2.24 9.20 21.00
N GLY A 264 -2.05 10.23 21.81
CA GLY A 264 -2.90 10.45 22.99
C GLY A 264 -2.81 9.29 23.98
N MET A 265 -3.96 8.84 24.47
CA MET A 265 -4.07 7.73 25.43
C MET A 265 -4.06 6.34 24.77
N GLY A 266 -3.77 6.25 23.46
CA GLY A 266 -3.73 4.99 22.73
C GLY A 266 -5.11 4.49 22.26
N SER A 267 -6.13 5.35 22.26
CA SER A 267 -7.45 5.01 21.70
C SER A 267 -7.56 5.54 20.27
N GLN A 268 -7.93 4.70 19.34
CA GLN A 268 -8.17 5.10 17.94
C GLN A 268 -9.26 6.18 17.80
N LYS A 269 -10.19 6.27 18.76
CA LYS A 269 -11.25 7.29 18.79
C LYS A 269 -10.73 8.69 19.18
N LEU A 270 -9.54 8.76 19.78
CA LEU A 270 -8.90 9.99 20.27
C LEU A 270 -7.73 10.43 19.37
N LEU A 271 -7.49 9.74 18.27
CA LEU A 271 -6.53 10.18 17.26
C LEU A 271 -7.06 11.40 16.51
N THR A 272 -6.17 12.34 16.21
CA THR A 272 -6.49 13.42 15.26
C THR A 272 -6.77 12.82 13.87
N VAL A 273 -7.53 13.53 13.04
CA VAL A 273 -7.78 13.11 11.65
C VAL A 273 -6.46 13.01 10.89
N GLN A 274 -5.55 13.97 11.09
CA GLN A 274 -4.23 13.97 10.47
C GLN A 274 -3.41 12.76 10.91
N GLY A 275 -3.36 12.45 12.21
CA GLY A 275 -2.65 11.30 12.74
C GLY A 275 -3.20 9.96 12.21
N LYS A 276 -4.53 9.87 12.05
CA LYS A 276 -5.15 8.70 11.44
C LYS A 276 -4.72 8.53 9.99
N ASN A 277 -4.71 9.60 9.21
CA ASN A 277 -4.29 9.56 7.81
C ASN A 277 -2.81 9.15 7.68
N SER A 278 -1.93 9.68 8.54
CA SER A 278 -0.52 9.29 8.53
C SER A 278 -0.32 7.82 8.90
N LEU A 279 -1.08 7.30 9.87
CA LEU A 279 -1.04 5.86 10.20
C LEU A 279 -1.54 4.98 9.05
N ASP A 280 -2.56 5.43 8.32
CA ASP A 280 -3.12 4.68 7.19
C ASP A 280 -2.17 4.68 5.96
N GLN A 281 -1.26 5.67 5.87
CA GLN A 281 -0.27 5.81 4.79
C GLN A 281 1.13 5.29 5.16
N ALA A 282 1.35 4.91 6.43
CA ALA A 282 2.67 4.49 6.89
C ALA A 282 3.07 3.12 6.33
N ASP A 283 4.28 3.06 5.77
CA ASP A 283 4.93 1.80 5.37
C ASP A 283 5.48 1.07 6.59
N LEU A 284 6.04 1.85 7.53
CA LEU A 284 6.65 1.36 8.76
C LEU A 284 6.11 2.12 9.99
N LEU A 285 5.70 1.38 11.00
CA LEU A 285 5.27 1.91 12.29
C LEU A 285 6.32 1.59 13.35
N ILE A 286 6.87 2.62 14.01
CA ILE A 286 7.88 2.47 15.05
C ILE A 286 7.34 2.99 16.39
N GLY A 287 7.69 2.33 17.49
CA GLY A 287 7.36 2.78 18.84
C GLY A 287 7.40 1.69 19.88
N ALA A 288 7.16 2.05 21.14
CA ALA A 288 7.05 1.07 22.19
C ALA A 288 5.85 0.13 21.97
N ARG A 289 5.99 -1.15 22.30
CA ARG A 289 5.00 -2.20 22.02
C ARG A 289 3.56 -1.77 22.30
N ARG A 290 3.29 -1.25 23.49
CA ARG A 290 1.94 -0.82 23.88
C ARG A 290 1.34 0.24 22.93
N MET A 291 2.17 1.15 22.44
CA MET A 291 1.74 2.24 21.56
C MET A 291 1.45 1.70 20.16
N VAL A 292 2.38 0.92 19.61
CA VAL A 292 2.23 0.28 18.31
C VAL A 292 0.98 -0.62 18.29
N ASP A 293 0.82 -1.50 19.27
CA ASP A 293 -0.32 -2.42 19.35
C ASP A 293 -1.68 -1.72 19.43
N SER A 294 -1.73 -0.47 19.92
CA SER A 294 -2.97 0.31 20.02
C SER A 294 -3.41 0.95 18.70
N VAL A 295 -2.49 1.15 17.76
CA VAL A 295 -2.77 1.92 16.54
C VAL A 295 -2.38 1.23 15.22
N LYS A 296 -1.63 0.13 15.27
CA LYS A 296 -1.21 -0.63 14.08
C LYS A 296 -2.39 -1.04 13.20
N ARG A 297 -2.16 -1.07 11.90
CA ARG A 297 -3.11 -1.56 10.90
C ARG A 297 -2.76 -2.98 10.47
N PRO A 298 -3.74 -3.79 10.01
CA PRO A 298 -3.45 -5.09 9.42
C PRO A 298 -2.43 -5.00 8.28
N GLY A 299 -1.46 -5.89 8.28
CA GLY A 299 -0.43 -5.96 7.24
C GLY A 299 0.55 -4.78 7.20
N GLN A 300 0.65 -3.97 8.25
CA GLN A 300 1.61 -2.89 8.39
C GLN A 300 2.89 -3.40 9.05
N ASP A 301 4.05 -3.03 8.51
CA ASP A 301 5.32 -3.37 9.13
C ASP A 301 5.54 -2.59 10.41
N VAL A 302 6.15 -3.28 11.37
CA VAL A 302 6.30 -2.76 12.72
C VAL A 302 7.70 -3.03 13.25
N PHE A 303 8.37 -1.96 13.70
CA PHE A 303 9.58 -2.06 14.50
C PHE A 303 9.31 -1.61 15.94
N VAL A 304 9.35 -2.56 16.88
CA VAL A 304 9.09 -2.25 18.29
C VAL A 304 10.37 -1.79 18.98
N GLU A 305 10.55 -0.48 19.03
CA GLU A 305 11.73 0.16 19.65
C GLU A 305 11.35 1.57 20.13
N TYR A 306 12.06 2.06 21.18
CA TYR A 306 11.91 3.40 21.75
C TYR A 306 13.25 4.13 21.95
N ARG A 307 14.37 3.44 21.78
CA ARG A 307 15.71 4.02 21.87
C ARG A 307 16.05 4.74 20.58
N SER A 308 16.37 6.04 20.71
CA SER A 308 16.52 6.92 19.55
C SER A 308 17.60 6.45 18.57
N GLN A 309 18.74 5.95 19.07
CA GLN A 309 19.83 5.49 18.20
C GLN A 309 19.45 4.23 17.44
N GLU A 310 18.86 3.25 18.10
CA GLU A 310 18.41 2.01 17.47
C GLU A 310 17.35 2.25 16.39
N ILE A 311 16.47 3.26 16.62
CA ILE A 311 15.50 3.70 15.63
C ILE A 311 16.21 4.27 14.40
N ARG A 312 17.22 5.14 14.60
CA ARG A 312 18.00 5.74 13.52
C ARG A 312 18.72 4.65 12.72
N ASP A 313 19.45 3.77 13.41
CA ASP A 313 20.21 2.70 12.79
C ASP A 313 19.31 1.76 11.98
N TYR A 314 18.10 1.50 12.48
CA TYR A 314 17.11 0.70 11.76
C TYR A 314 16.62 1.40 10.49
N ILE A 315 16.29 2.69 10.56
CA ILE A 315 15.83 3.47 9.39
C ILE A 315 16.91 3.52 8.31
N ASP A 316 18.17 3.74 8.71
CA ASP A 316 19.29 3.81 7.78
C ASP A 316 19.60 2.45 7.11
N ALA A 317 19.33 1.34 7.81
CA ALA A 317 19.50 0.00 7.29
C ALA A 317 18.34 -0.48 6.39
N HIS A 318 17.24 0.26 6.35
CA HIS A 318 16.00 -0.11 5.64
C HIS A 318 15.53 0.98 4.68
N PRO A 319 16.24 1.22 3.57
CA PRO A 319 15.90 2.28 2.60
C PRO A 319 14.64 2.00 1.76
N GLU A 320 14.00 0.87 1.98
CA GLU A 320 12.74 0.47 1.34
C GLU A 320 11.50 1.18 1.89
N TYR A 321 11.61 1.86 3.05
CA TYR A 321 10.48 2.56 3.66
C TYR A 321 10.52 4.05 3.33
N ASP A 322 9.49 4.55 2.64
CA ASP A 322 9.35 5.96 2.27
C ASP A 322 8.59 6.76 3.34
N ASN A 323 7.54 6.16 3.96
CA ASN A 323 6.68 6.80 4.95
C ASN A 323 6.79 6.10 6.30
N ILE A 324 7.50 6.70 7.23
CA ILE A 324 7.75 6.14 8.55
C ILE A 324 6.99 6.94 9.59
N VAL A 325 6.15 6.27 10.40
CA VAL A 325 5.46 6.90 11.53
C VAL A 325 6.04 6.40 12.84
N ILE A 326 6.57 7.31 13.64
CA ILE A 326 7.07 7.02 14.98
C ILE A 326 6.05 7.49 16.00
N VAL A 327 5.43 6.55 16.73
CA VAL A 327 4.35 6.82 17.66
C VAL A 327 4.85 7.08 19.07
N LEU A 328 4.35 8.16 19.66
CA LEU A 328 4.68 8.63 21.00
C LEU A 328 3.43 8.74 21.86
N SER A 329 3.55 8.49 23.15
CA SER A 329 2.43 8.57 24.10
C SER A 329 2.02 10.02 24.34
N GLY A 330 0.73 10.28 24.41
CA GLY A 330 0.19 11.60 24.70
C GLY A 330 0.39 12.58 23.56
N ASP A 331 0.94 13.73 23.86
CA ASP A 331 1.36 14.77 22.92
C ASP A 331 2.88 14.77 22.73
N VAL A 332 3.33 15.00 21.51
CA VAL A 332 4.76 15.00 21.13
C VAL A 332 5.54 16.04 21.93
N GLY A 333 4.96 17.19 22.21
CA GLY A 333 5.57 18.29 22.95
C GLY A 333 5.52 18.15 24.48
N PHE A 334 4.82 17.12 25.01
CA PHE A 334 4.55 17.01 26.44
C PHE A 334 5.21 15.76 27.06
N TYR A 335 6.38 15.95 27.69
CA TYR A 335 7.17 14.88 28.36
C TYR A 335 7.37 13.63 27.52
N SER A 336 7.48 13.80 26.23
CA SER A 336 7.75 12.71 25.28
C SER A 336 9.25 12.54 25.01
N GLY A 337 9.63 11.39 24.46
CA GLY A 337 11.00 11.15 23.98
C GLY A 337 11.37 11.89 22.69
N ALA A 338 10.45 12.70 22.13
CA ALA A 338 10.58 13.33 20.83
C ALA A 338 11.82 14.20 20.68
N ARG A 339 12.17 14.99 21.71
CA ARG A 339 13.33 15.87 21.64
C ARG A 339 14.63 15.09 21.39
N LYS A 340 14.88 14.03 22.16
CA LYS A 340 16.06 13.20 21.99
C LYS A 340 16.07 12.48 20.65
N LEU A 341 14.90 12.04 20.21
CA LEU A 341 14.73 11.39 18.91
C LEU A 341 15.03 12.37 17.76
N LEU A 342 14.51 13.60 17.83
CA LEU A 342 14.82 14.65 16.85
C LEU A 342 16.32 14.97 16.81
N GLU A 343 16.96 15.10 17.99
CA GLU A 343 18.40 15.34 18.08
C GLU A 343 19.19 14.25 17.34
N VAL A 344 18.81 12.98 17.46
CA VAL A 344 19.46 11.85 16.79
C VAL A 344 19.15 11.78 15.29
N LEU A 345 17.88 11.96 14.91
CA LEU A 345 17.47 11.91 13.51
C LEU A 345 18.03 13.07 12.67
N CYS A 346 18.37 14.20 13.33
CA CYS A 346 18.89 15.39 12.67
C CYS A 346 20.41 15.57 12.77
N GLN A 347 21.15 14.62 13.37
CA GLN A 347 22.59 14.76 13.62
C GLN A 347 23.44 14.99 12.37
N ASP A 348 23.02 14.47 11.20
CA ASP A 348 23.76 14.60 9.94
C ASP A 348 23.26 15.74 9.05
N SER A 349 22.26 16.49 9.49
CA SER A 349 21.62 17.55 8.70
C SER A 349 22.06 18.93 9.25
N ALA A 350 22.91 19.61 8.51
CA ALA A 350 23.33 20.99 8.86
C ALA A 350 22.20 22.03 8.84
N ASP A 351 21.00 21.65 8.32
CA ASP A 351 19.84 22.51 8.21
C ASP A 351 18.56 21.81 8.73
N LEU A 352 18.20 22.08 9.98
CA LEU A 352 16.92 21.73 10.59
C LEU A 352 15.78 22.53 9.95
N ARG A 353 15.18 22.02 8.88
CA ARG A 353 13.85 22.49 8.47
C ARG A 353 12.77 21.57 9.03
N VAL A 354 12.47 21.71 10.32
CA VAL A 354 11.18 21.26 10.87
C VAL A 354 10.10 22.10 10.17
N GLN A 355 9.40 21.52 9.22
CA GLN A 355 8.30 22.21 8.54
C GLN A 355 7.17 22.44 9.55
N ARG A 356 7.15 23.61 10.15
CA ARG A 356 5.93 24.14 10.74
C ARG A 356 5.07 24.60 9.57
N LYS A 357 4.05 23.84 9.20
CA LYS A 357 2.99 24.30 8.29
C LYS A 357 2.20 25.43 8.99
N ASN A 358 2.79 26.62 9.03
CA ASN A 358 2.01 27.86 9.15
C ASN A 358 1.65 28.26 7.73
N GLY A 359 0.34 28.29 7.43
CA GLY A 359 -0.22 28.57 6.12
C GLY A 359 0.30 29.85 5.46
N SER A 360 1.36 29.74 4.71
CA SER A 360 1.76 30.68 3.68
C SER A 360 2.44 29.87 2.57
N GLU A 361 1.77 29.84 1.42
CA GLU A 361 2.30 29.32 0.18
C GLU A 361 3.61 30.06 -0.16
N LYS A 362 4.74 29.35 -0.18
CA LYS A 362 5.98 29.84 -0.76
C LYS A 362 6.07 29.37 -2.18
N SER A 363 6.46 30.28 -3.07
CA SER A 363 6.62 30.10 -4.51
C SER A 363 7.65 29.00 -4.84
N GLU A 364 7.40 28.27 -5.93
CA GLU A 364 8.19 27.14 -6.41
C GLU A 364 9.67 27.46 -6.73
N GLU A 365 10.04 28.73 -6.87
CA GLU A 365 11.38 29.16 -7.24
C GLU A 365 12.43 29.08 -6.11
N GLU A 366 12.04 28.93 -4.85
CA GLU A 366 12.99 28.81 -3.72
C GLU A 366 13.39 27.35 -3.36
N ARG A 367 12.94 26.36 -4.14
CA ARG A 367 13.19 24.93 -3.86
C ARG A 367 14.49 24.36 -4.44
N ASP A 368 15.23 25.10 -5.26
CA ASP A 368 16.19 24.49 -6.20
C ASP A 368 17.69 24.72 -5.95
N SER A 369 18.17 25.07 -4.77
CA SER A 369 19.63 25.28 -4.67
C SER A 369 20.39 24.77 -3.44
N SER A 370 19.77 23.95 -2.53
CA SER A 370 20.54 23.42 -1.38
C SER A 370 20.08 22.07 -0.85
N ALA A 371 19.53 21.19 -1.69
CA ALA A 371 18.96 19.90 -1.27
C ALA A 371 19.98 18.76 -1.38
N GLN A 372 21.03 18.77 -0.57
CA GLN A 372 21.83 17.59 -0.28
C GLN A 372 21.54 17.15 1.16
N ASN A 373 20.95 15.96 1.31
CA ASN A 373 20.77 15.20 2.58
C ASN A 373 19.77 15.72 3.62
N ASN A 374 18.54 16.14 3.28
CA ASN A 374 17.52 16.48 4.27
C ASN A 374 16.42 15.43 4.33
N THR A 375 16.38 14.62 5.40
CA THR A 375 15.22 13.82 5.80
C THR A 375 14.08 14.77 6.19
N GLU A 376 12.88 14.58 5.62
CA GLU A 376 11.72 15.39 5.96
C GLU A 376 11.07 14.87 7.24
N ILE A 377 11.05 15.68 8.31
CA ILE A 377 10.44 15.29 9.59
C ILE A 377 9.21 16.15 9.85
N GLU A 378 8.05 15.52 9.96
CA GLU A 378 6.79 16.15 10.37
C GLU A 378 6.47 15.81 11.82
N ILE A 379 5.96 16.80 12.57
CA ILE A 379 5.52 16.62 13.96
C ILE A 379 4.01 16.81 14.03
N GLN A 380 3.32 15.79 14.51
CA GLN A 380 1.87 15.82 14.68
C GLN A 380 1.49 15.64 16.15
N CYS A 381 0.69 16.58 16.66
CA CYS A 381 0.26 16.58 18.04
C CYS A 381 -0.73 15.45 18.34
N GLY A 382 -0.77 15.06 19.62
CA GLY A 382 -1.79 14.20 20.19
C GLY A 382 -2.46 14.86 21.39
N ILE A 383 -3.51 14.24 21.92
CA ILE A 383 -4.15 14.72 23.16
C ILE A 383 -3.27 14.36 24.36
N SER A 384 -2.77 15.35 25.09
CA SER A 384 -1.95 15.08 26.27
C SER A 384 -2.75 14.41 27.38
N SER A 385 -2.06 13.61 28.21
CA SER A 385 -2.69 12.92 29.34
C SER A 385 -3.34 13.88 30.34
N VAL A 386 -2.78 15.07 30.54
CA VAL A 386 -3.33 16.09 31.42
C VAL A 386 -4.67 16.61 30.89
N VAL A 387 -4.70 17.03 29.63
CA VAL A 387 -5.92 17.55 28.99
C VAL A 387 -7.02 16.48 29.01
N TYR A 388 -6.68 15.26 28.66
CA TYR A 388 -7.64 14.14 28.67
C TYR A 388 -8.16 13.86 30.09
N PHE A 389 -7.26 13.73 31.09
CA PHE A 389 -7.64 13.46 32.47
C PHE A 389 -8.57 14.53 33.05
N MET A 390 -8.18 15.79 32.88
CA MET A 390 -8.98 16.90 33.39
C MET A 390 -10.36 17.01 32.76
N SER A 391 -10.45 16.70 31.44
CA SER A 391 -11.74 16.62 30.74
C SER A 391 -12.65 15.51 31.30
N GLN A 392 -12.07 14.36 31.70
CA GLN A 392 -12.84 13.22 32.24
C GLN A 392 -13.41 13.50 33.64
N ILE A 393 -12.72 14.32 34.45
CA ILE A 393 -13.18 14.69 35.78
C ILE A 393 -13.95 16.02 35.80
N GLY A 394 -14.11 16.66 34.63
CA GLY A 394 -14.89 17.91 34.49
C GLY A 394 -14.25 19.13 35.16
N LEU A 395 -12.91 19.18 35.29
CA LEU A 395 -12.18 20.29 35.89
C LEU A 395 -11.34 21.01 34.82
N SER A 396 -11.20 22.35 35.02
CA SER A 396 -10.22 23.14 34.28
C SER A 396 -8.80 22.74 34.67
N TRP A 397 -7.88 22.79 33.71
CA TRP A 397 -6.46 22.56 33.96
C TRP A 397 -5.63 23.84 34.04
N ASP A 398 -6.28 25.01 33.92
CA ASP A 398 -5.63 26.33 33.92
C ASP A 398 -4.83 26.59 35.19
N ASP A 399 -5.37 26.14 36.34
CA ASP A 399 -4.73 26.30 37.67
C ASP A 399 -3.96 25.02 38.08
N ALA A 400 -3.82 24.01 37.20
CA ALA A 400 -3.16 22.78 37.54
C ALA A 400 -1.63 22.94 37.57
N LYS A 401 -1.00 22.57 38.67
CA LYS A 401 0.46 22.46 38.76
C LYS A 401 0.90 21.11 38.25
N ILE A 402 1.70 21.11 37.17
CA ILE A 402 2.18 19.91 36.53
C ILE A 402 3.54 19.55 37.10
N VAL A 403 3.64 18.39 37.75
CA VAL A 403 4.88 17.85 38.29
C VAL A 403 5.17 16.50 37.65
N SER A 404 6.28 16.40 36.90
CA SER A 404 6.70 15.13 36.31
C SER A 404 7.60 14.35 37.27
N ALA A 405 7.20 13.12 37.57
CA ALA A 405 8.03 12.15 38.30
C ALA A 405 8.84 11.23 37.36
N HIS A 406 8.69 11.38 36.04
CA HIS A 406 9.32 10.52 35.06
C HIS A 406 10.85 10.66 35.10
N GLY A 407 11.54 9.54 35.36
CA GLY A 407 13.01 9.51 35.42
C GLY A 407 13.61 10.16 36.68
N ARG A 408 12.83 10.51 37.69
CA ARG A 408 13.29 11.09 38.94
C ARG A 408 13.00 10.18 40.13
N GLY A 409 14.01 9.76 40.85
CA GLY A 409 13.89 9.04 42.14
C GLY A 409 13.46 10.01 43.27
N CYS A 410 12.35 10.72 43.11
CA CYS A 410 11.88 11.71 44.09
C CYS A 410 10.61 11.25 44.81
N ASN A 411 10.45 11.65 46.08
CA ASN A 411 9.22 11.45 46.83
C ASN A 411 8.18 12.46 46.36
N LEU A 412 7.24 12.02 45.50
CA LEU A 412 6.18 12.84 44.90
C LEU A 412 5.38 13.62 45.93
N ILE A 413 5.14 13.06 47.14
CA ILE A 413 4.32 13.68 48.18
C ILE A 413 4.96 14.99 48.71
N SER A 414 6.30 15.02 48.87
CA SER A 414 6.98 16.23 49.32
C SER A 414 6.93 17.38 48.29
N HIS A 415 6.91 17.07 46.99
CA HIS A 415 6.80 18.09 45.94
C HIS A 415 5.38 18.65 45.78
N ILE A 416 4.35 17.85 46.05
CA ILE A 416 2.95 18.28 45.97
C ILE A 416 2.59 19.21 47.15
N CYS A 417 3.18 18.98 48.31
CA CYS A 417 2.88 19.79 49.49
C CYS A 417 3.55 21.18 49.48
N TYR A 418 4.56 21.44 48.68
CA TYR A 418 5.29 22.73 48.60
C TYR A 418 5.07 23.48 47.27
N ALA A 419 4.21 23.01 46.40
CA ALA A 419 3.82 23.66 45.17
C ALA A 419 2.45 24.31 45.28
#